data_56571b3fd0b97fac19bbb01363daaad5
#
_entry.id   56571b3fd0b97fac19bbb01363daaad5
#
_cell.length_a   1.000
_cell.length_b   1.000
_cell.length_c   1.000
_cell.angle_alpha   90.00
_cell.angle_beta   90.00
_cell.angle_gamma   90.00
#
_symmetry.space_group_name_H-M   'P 1'
#
loop_
_entity.id
_entity.type
_entity.pdbx_description
1 polymer ?
#
loop_
_entity_poly.entity_id
_entity_poly.type
_entity_poly.pdbx_seq_one_letter_code
_entity_poly.pdbx_strand_id
1 'polypeptide(L)'
;MNTHEEVMLWHALYQLETRYWHEVDANGGRNAHEFYLPDGLMVVGHNRFQGRDKIKEFYTWRERQAVTAISSVKTTRHLINNLFVESSGDSAARVLGIVSFYGAVVRAPAPQSKPPMLIADLMNDCVLDADSGWQFKSHTLQPIFMSHEAPPSIAIDTRR
;
A
#
# COMPACT_ATOMS: atom_id res chain seq x y z
N MET A 1 -19.28 -20.59 2.59
CA MET A 1 -19.41 -19.35 3.42
C MET A 1 -20.81 -18.81 3.19
N ASN A 2 -21.52 -18.42 4.22
CA ASN A 2 -22.82 -17.77 4.02
C ASN A 2 -22.63 -16.26 3.77
N THR A 3 -23.66 -15.58 3.30
CA THR A 3 -23.61 -14.15 2.93
C THR A 3 -23.13 -13.24 4.08
N HIS A 4 -23.46 -13.56 5.32
CA HIS A 4 -23.00 -12.78 6.47
C HIS A 4 -21.48 -12.94 6.68
N GLU A 5 -20.97 -14.14 6.59
CA GLU A 5 -19.53 -14.43 6.70
C GLU A 5 -18.73 -13.75 5.58
N GLU A 6 -19.27 -13.74 4.36
CA GLU A 6 -18.66 -13.02 3.21
C GLU A 6 -18.55 -11.52 3.44
N VAL A 7 -19.64 -10.91 3.95
CA VAL A 7 -19.64 -9.47 4.26
C VAL A 7 -18.66 -9.15 5.38
N MET A 8 -18.60 -9.98 6.44
CA MET A 8 -17.67 -9.77 7.54
C MET A 8 -16.21 -9.94 7.10
N LEU A 9 -15.93 -10.94 6.27
CA LEU A 9 -14.60 -11.14 5.69
C LEU A 9 -14.20 -9.93 4.82
N TRP A 10 -15.07 -9.53 3.88
CA TRP A 10 -14.81 -8.37 3.04
C TRP A 10 -14.55 -7.11 3.87
N HIS A 11 -15.37 -6.87 4.90
CA HIS A 11 -15.19 -5.73 5.79
C HIS A 11 -13.84 -5.76 6.50
N ALA A 12 -13.44 -6.93 7.04
CA ALA A 12 -12.16 -7.06 7.74
C ALA A 12 -10.96 -6.80 6.82
N LEU A 13 -10.99 -7.33 5.60
CA LEU A 13 -9.94 -7.14 4.61
C LEU A 13 -9.92 -5.70 4.06
N TYR A 14 -11.08 -5.08 3.86
CA TYR A 14 -11.18 -3.67 3.51
C TYR A 14 -10.61 -2.77 4.62
N GLN A 15 -10.86 -3.10 5.90
CA GLN A 15 -10.29 -2.37 7.03
C GLN A 15 -8.76 -2.53 7.10
N LEU A 16 -8.22 -3.71 6.81
CA LEU A 16 -6.77 -3.93 6.74
C LEU A 16 -6.13 -2.97 5.72
N GLU A 17 -6.67 -2.92 4.49
CA GLU A 17 -6.19 -2.02 3.44
C GLU A 17 -6.31 -0.55 3.79
N THR A 18 -7.49 -0.11 4.24
CA THR A 18 -7.73 1.30 4.54
C THR A 18 -6.88 1.80 5.69
N ARG A 19 -6.68 0.99 6.73
CA ARG A 19 -5.82 1.33 7.87
C ARG A 19 -4.34 1.39 7.47
N TYR A 20 -3.89 0.47 6.61
CA TYR A 20 -2.54 0.48 6.06
C TYR A 20 -2.27 1.79 5.29
N TRP A 21 -3.13 2.15 4.35
CA TRP A 21 -2.94 3.37 3.57
C TRP A 21 -3.12 4.64 4.39
N HIS A 22 -4.00 4.61 5.40
CA HIS A 22 -4.09 5.70 6.36
C HIS A 22 -2.77 5.90 7.12
N GLU A 23 -2.14 4.81 7.58
CA GLU A 23 -0.82 4.85 8.23
C GLU A 23 0.25 5.43 7.30
N VAL A 24 0.24 5.02 6.03
CA VAL A 24 1.18 5.54 5.02
C VAL A 24 0.99 7.03 4.76
N ASP A 25 -0.25 7.50 4.68
CA ASP A 25 -0.57 8.90 4.35
C ASP A 25 -0.49 9.85 5.56
N ALA A 26 -0.89 9.40 6.72
CA ALA A 26 -0.97 10.23 7.92
C ALA A 26 0.32 10.19 8.77
N ASN A 27 1.03 9.06 8.77
CA ASN A 27 2.21 8.82 9.61
C ASN A 27 3.49 8.49 8.80
N GLY A 28 3.46 8.66 7.48
CA GLY A 28 4.61 8.38 6.62
C GLY A 28 4.97 6.90 6.50
N GLY A 29 4.12 6.00 7.00
CA GLY A 29 4.33 4.55 6.98
C GLY A 29 5.30 4.03 8.05
N ARG A 30 5.56 4.80 9.11
CA ARG A 30 6.48 4.42 10.20
C ARG A 30 6.14 3.06 10.81
N ASN A 31 4.84 2.75 10.95
CA ASN A 31 4.33 1.50 11.49
C ASN A 31 3.72 0.58 10.39
N ALA A 32 3.89 0.91 9.11
CA ALA A 32 3.32 0.13 8.01
C ALA A 32 3.80 -1.33 8.01
N HIS A 33 4.99 -1.60 8.51
CA HIS A 33 5.56 -2.94 8.63
C HIS A 33 4.76 -3.85 9.59
N GLU A 34 4.00 -3.29 10.54
CA GLU A 34 3.21 -4.04 11.52
C GLU A 34 1.97 -4.70 10.90
N PHE A 35 1.52 -4.22 9.73
CA PHE A 35 0.41 -4.80 8.97
C PHE A 35 0.77 -6.13 8.27
N TYR A 36 2.04 -6.50 8.26
CA TYR A 36 2.55 -7.70 7.61
C TYR A 36 2.84 -8.81 8.61
N LEU A 37 2.80 -10.06 8.17
CA LEU A 37 3.42 -11.16 8.91
C LEU A 37 4.91 -10.88 9.13
N PRO A 38 5.57 -11.49 10.12
CA PRO A 38 7.00 -11.26 10.38
C PRO A 38 7.89 -11.46 9.13
N ASP A 39 7.55 -12.43 8.29
CA ASP A 39 8.18 -12.75 7.02
C ASP A 39 7.41 -12.24 5.80
N GLY A 40 6.46 -11.30 5.99
CA GLY A 40 5.61 -10.77 4.94
C GLY A 40 6.39 -10.09 3.82
N LEU A 41 5.80 -10.02 2.64
CA LEU A 41 6.43 -9.49 1.43
C LEU A 41 5.69 -8.26 0.94
N MET A 42 6.39 -7.14 0.78
CA MET A 42 5.91 -5.98 0.03
C MET A 42 6.56 -5.94 -1.35
N VAL A 43 5.74 -5.75 -2.39
CA VAL A 43 6.20 -5.61 -3.78
C VAL A 43 5.64 -4.33 -4.38
N VAL A 44 6.50 -3.49 -4.92
CA VAL A 44 6.11 -2.28 -5.65
C VAL A 44 6.84 -2.28 -6.99
N GLY A 45 6.15 -2.63 -8.06
CA GLY A 45 6.77 -2.90 -9.36
C GLY A 45 7.80 -4.02 -9.25
N HIS A 46 9.05 -3.72 -9.55
CA HIS A 46 10.16 -4.70 -9.44
C HIS A 46 10.83 -4.73 -8.06
N ASN A 47 10.53 -3.79 -7.18
CA ASN A 47 11.13 -3.74 -5.86
C ASN A 47 10.43 -4.72 -4.90
N ARG A 48 11.23 -5.51 -4.20
CA ARG A 48 10.77 -6.53 -3.26
C ARG A 48 11.40 -6.29 -1.89
N PHE A 49 10.56 -6.25 -0.86
CA PHE A 49 10.98 -6.04 0.54
C PHE A 49 10.44 -7.19 1.38
N GLN A 50 11.32 -8.13 1.70
CA GLN A 50 10.97 -9.34 2.44
C GLN A 50 11.20 -9.16 3.93
N GLY A 51 10.13 -9.37 4.72
CA GLY A 51 10.11 -9.25 6.16
C GLY A 51 9.90 -7.82 6.67
N ARG A 52 9.37 -7.73 7.90
CA ARG A 52 9.04 -6.45 8.54
C ARG A 52 10.20 -5.46 8.58
N ASP A 53 11.44 -5.94 8.81
CA ASP A 53 12.60 -5.07 8.91
C ASP A 53 12.89 -4.37 7.57
N LYS A 54 12.82 -5.09 6.45
CA LYS A 54 13.04 -4.51 5.12
C LYS A 54 11.94 -3.54 4.72
N ILE A 55 10.71 -3.83 5.10
CA ILE A 55 9.57 -2.93 4.88
C ILE A 55 9.76 -1.64 5.70
N LYS A 56 10.17 -1.75 6.96
CA LYS A 56 10.48 -0.61 7.82
C LYS A 56 11.64 0.24 7.28
N GLU A 57 12.71 -0.40 6.81
CA GLU A 57 13.85 0.27 6.16
C GLU A 57 13.39 1.08 4.95
N PHE A 58 12.50 0.52 4.10
CA PHE A 58 11.95 1.22 2.94
C PHE A 58 11.19 2.49 3.33
N TYR A 59 10.29 2.43 4.31
CA TYR A 59 9.53 3.61 4.75
C TYR A 59 10.43 4.65 5.43
N THR A 60 11.42 4.22 6.20
CA THR A 60 12.42 5.10 6.81
C THR A 60 13.25 5.82 5.73
N TRP A 61 13.68 5.11 4.69
CA TRP A 61 14.36 5.71 3.55
C TRP A 61 13.47 6.71 2.82
N ARG A 62 12.21 6.36 2.56
CA ARG A 62 11.22 7.23 1.90
C ARG A 62 10.98 8.53 2.68
N GLU A 63 10.92 8.45 4.00
CA GLU A 63 10.79 9.63 4.87
C GLU A 63 12.03 10.54 4.76
N ARG A 64 13.23 9.99 4.79
CA ARG A 64 14.48 10.75 4.65
C ARG A 64 14.56 11.48 3.30
N GLN A 65 14.13 10.87 2.20
CA GLN A 65 14.09 11.52 0.90
C GLN A 65 13.15 12.74 0.88
N ALA A 66 12.10 12.72 1.65
CA ALA A 66 11.18 13.86 1.76
C ALA A 66 11.80 15.07 2.53
N VAL A 67 12.68 14.79 3.48
CA VAL A 67 13.35 15.84 4.30
C VAL A 67 14.46 16.57 3.55
N THR A 68 15.08 15.95 2.54
CA THR A 68 16.16 16.57 1.75
C THR A 68 15.66 17.51 0.66
N ALA A 69 14.36 17.52 0.35
CA ALA A 69 13.77 18.50 -0.56
C ALA A 69 13.61 19.86 0.15
N ILE A 70 13.86 20.96 -0.58
CA ILE A 70 13.81 22.36 -0.10
C ILE A 70 12.46 22.74 0.55
N SER A 71 11.43 21.92 0.36
CA SER A 71 10.13 22.02 1.01
C SER A 71 9.83 20.69 1.72
N SER A 72 9.94 20.70 3.03
CA SER A 72 9.84 19.49 3.87
C SER A 72 8.42 18.94 4.08
N VAL A 73 7.41 19.50 3.42
CA VAL A 73 6.02 19.06 3.59
C VAL A 73 5.56 18.28 2.35
N LYS A 74 5.35 17.00 2.55
CA LYS A 74 4.82 16.10 1.52
C LYS A 74 3.36 15.76 1.86
N THR A 75 2.47 16.04 0.93
CA THR A 75 1.07 15.62 1.03
C THR A 75 0.85 14.44 0.10
N THR A 76 0.35 13.33 0.63
CA THR A 76 0.05 12.11 -0.12
C THR A 76 -1.35 11.61 0.18
N ARG A 77 -1.98 10.97 -0.81
CA ARG A 77 -3.23 10.22 -0.64
C ARG A 77 -3.20 8.98 -1.52
N HIS A 78 -3.57 7.87 -0.91
CA HIS A 78 -3.81 6.61 -1.61
C HIS A 78 -5.31 6.33 -1.60
N LEU A 79 -5.89 6.19 -2.78
CA LEU A 79 -7.30 5.86 -2.96
C LEU A 79 -7.40 4.41 -3.43
N ILE A 80 -8.17 3.60 -2.70
CA ILE A 80 -8.42 2.21 -3.04
C ILE A 80 -9.77 2.11 -3.71
N ASN A 81 -9.82 1.42 -4.83
CA ASN A 81 -11.04 1.19 -5.59
C ASN A 81 -11.15 -0.28 -6.00
N ASN A 82 -12.37 -0.70 -6.33
CA ASN A 82 -12.66 -2.01 -6.90
C ASN A 82 -12.08 -3.18 -6.09
N LEU A 83 -12.03 -3.02 -4.76
CA LEU A 83 -11.53 -4.06 -3.86
C LEU A 83 -12.54 -5.20 -3.78
N PHE A 84 -12.08 -6.42 -4.04
CA PHE A 84 -12.89 -7.63 -3.87
C PHE A 84 -12.05 -8.83 -3.42
N VAL A 85 -12.70 -9.78 -2.79
CA VAL A 85 -12.07 -11.04 -2.38
C VAL A 85 -12.18 -12.03 -3.53
N GLU A 86 -11.03 -12.37 -4.13
CA GLU A 86 -10.96 -13.34 -5.25
C GLU A 86 -11.12 -14.77 -4.77
N SER A 87 -10.45 -15.09 -3.66
CA SER A 87 -10.51 -16.41 -3.06
C SER A 87 -10.32 -16.33 -1.55
N SER A 88 -10.92 -17.24 -0.82
CA SER A 88 -10.78 -17.33 0.63
C SER A 88 -10.84 -18.77 1.12
N GLY A 89 -10.22 -19.01 2.27
CA GLY A 89 -10.30 -20.21 3.09
C GLY A 89 -10.48 -19.82 4.55
N ASP A 90 -10.34 -20.78 5.47
CA ASP A 90 -10.61 -20.56 6.91
C ASP A 90 -9.71 -19.48 7.55
N SER A 91 -8.47 -19.37 7.09
CA SER A 91 -7.48 -18.42 7.65
C SER A 91 -6.66 -17.69 6.60
N ALA A 92 -7.03 -17.78 5.33
CA ALA A 92 -6.31 -17.13 4.23
C ALA A 92 -7.29 -16.56 3.21
N ALA A 93 -6.94 -15.42 2.61
CA ALA A 93 -7.72 -14.80 1.56
C ALA A 93 -6.81 -14.10 0.55
N ARG A 94 -7.23 -14.09 -0.72
CA ARG A 94 -6.64 -13.25 -1.75
C ARG A 94 -7.58 -12.11 -2.08
N VAL A 95 -7.03 -10.90 -2.07
CA VAL A 95 -7.75 -9.66 -2.35
C VAL A 95 -7.16 -9.00 -3.57
N LEU A 96 -8.01 -8.58 -4.49
CA LEU A 96 -7.64 -7.79 -5.67
C LEU A 96 -8.29 -6.41 -5.58
N GLY A 97 -7.65 -5.43 -6.22
CA GLY A 97 -8.16 -4.07 -6.28
C GLY A 97 -7.31 -3.15 -7.13
N ILE A 98 -7.58 -1.86 -7.03
CA ILE A 98 -6.82 -0.81 -7.69
C ILE A 98 -6.45 0.24 -6.65
N VAL A 99 -5.21 0.70 -6.68
CA VAL A 99 -4.77 1.84 -5.89
C VAL A 99 -4.34 2.99 -6.80
N SER A 100 -4.81 4.20 -6.46
CA SER A 100 -4.38 5.43 -7.10
C SER A 100 -3.58 6.26 -6.09
N PHE A 101 -2.36 6.63 -6.43
CA PHE A 101 -1.49 7.43 -5.59
C PHE A 101 -1.42 8.88 -6.08
N TYR A 102 -1.75 9.79 -5.21
CA TYR A 102 -1.62 11.24 -5.39
C TYR A 102 -0.55 11.77 -4.43
N GLY A 103 0.40 12.52 -4.94
CA GLY A 103 1.45 13.11 -4.11
C GLY A 103 1.95 14.43 -4.65
N ALA A 104 2.28 15.34 -3.74
CA ALA A 104 2.91 16.61 -4.06
C ALA A 104 3.81 17.05 -2.91
N VAL A 105 4.89 17.77 -3.24
CA VAL A 105 5.77 18.42 -2.25
C VAL A 105 5.19 19.80 -1.95
N VAL A 106 4.02 19.83 -1.32
CA VAL A 106 3.29 21.04 -0.94
C VAL A 106 2.57 20.79 0.39
N ARG A 107 2.34 21.88 1.11
CA ARG A 107 1.46 21.88 2.28
C ARG A 107 0.01 21.88 1.82
N ALA A 108 -0.81 21.03 2.43
CA ALA A 108 -2.25 21.03 2.16
C ALA A 108 -2.91 22.33 2.66
N PRO A 109 -3.96 22.86 1.97
CA PRO A 109 -4.45 22.40 0.68
C PRO A 109 -3.52 22.78 -0.48
N ALA A 110 -3.32 21.86 -1.43
CA ALA A 110 -2.56 22.18 -2.64
C ALA A 110 -3.34 23.17 -3.52
N PRO A 111 -2.69 24.20 -4.09
CA PRO A 111 -3.40 25.22 -4.87
C PRO A 111 -3.93 24.73 -6.22
N GLN A 112 -3.46 23.57 -6.66
CA GLN A 112 -3.85 22.95 -7.93
C GLN A 112 -4.11 21.46 -7.77
N SER A 113 -5.15 20.97 -8.43
CA SER A 113 -5.37 19.53 -8.58
C SER A 113 -4.30 18.93 -9.48
N LYS A 114 -3.79 17.77 -9.10
CA LYS A 114 -2.81 17.00 -9.90
C LYS A 114 -3.42 15.67 -10.32
N PRO A 115 -3.01 15.11 -11.47
CA PRO A 115 -3.34 13.74 -11.82
C PRO A 115 -2.67 12.76 -10.83
N PRO A 116 -3.13 11.51 -10.74
CA PRO A 116 -2.44 10.49 -9.96
C PRO A 116 -1.00 10.31 -10.46
N MET A 117 -0.08 10.16 -9.54
CA MET A 117 1.33 9.86 -9.87
C MET A 117 1.51 8.40 -10.28
N LEU A 118 0.65 7.54 -9.76
CA LEU A 118 0.65 6.11 -10.02
C LEU A 118 -0.79 5.60 -9.95
N ILE A 119 -1.15 4.72 -10.89
CA ILE A 119 -2.30 3.81 -10.77
C ILE A 119 -1.74 2.40 -10.90
N ALA A 120 -2.05 1.55 -9.93
CA ALA A 120 -1.53 0.19 -9.87
C ALA A 120 -2.65 -0.81 -9.59
N ASP A 121 -2.51 -2.00 -10.15
CA ASP A 121 -3.26 -3.15 -9.69
C ASP A 121 -2.73 -3.57 -8.31
N LEU A 122 -3.66 -3.87 -7.42
CA LEU A 122 -3.42 -4.36 -6.08
C LEU A 122 -3.71 -5.85 -6.02
N MET A 123 -2.77 -6.63 -5.50
CA MET A 123 -2.96 -8.06 -5.26
C MET A 123 -2.31 -8.43 -3.92
N ASN A 124 -3.13 -8.89 -2.99
CA ASN A 124 -2.70 -9.19 -1.63
C ASN A 124 -3.10 -10.60 -1.23
N ASP A 125 -2.14 -11.35 -0.74
CA ASP A 125 -2.40 -12.55 0.04
C ASP A 125 -2.44 -12.16 1.52
N CYS A 126 -3.56 -12.41 2.17
CA CYS A 126 -3.81 -12.11 3.57
C CYS A 126 -3.96 -13.40 4.38
N VAL A 127 -3.50 -13.37 5.63
CA VAL A 127 -3.62 -14.50 6.57
C VAL A 127 -4.21 -13.98 7.87
N LEU A 128 -5.13 -14.75 8.45
CA LEU A 128 -5.69 -14.50 9.76
C LEU A 128 -4.75 -15.09 10.83
N ASP A 129 -4.06 -14.21 11.51
CA ASP A 129 -3.24 -14.54 12.67
C ASP A 129 -4.11 -14.51 13.94
N ALA A 130 -3.92 -15.46 14.84
CA ALA A 130 -4.76 -15.63 16.02
C ALA A 130 -4.69 -14.44 17.00
N ASP A 131 -3.53 -13.78 17.09
CA ASP A 131 -3.28 -12.69 18.03
C ASP A 131 -3.46 -11.31 17.40
N SER A 132 -3.08 -11.17 16.14
CA SER A 132 -2.98 -9.88 15.43
C SER A 132 -4.13 -9.62 14.45
N GLY A 133 -5.00 -10.62 14.18
CA GLY A 133 -6.05 -10.53 13.17
C GLY A 133 -5.51 -10.67 11.74
N TRP A 134 -6.21 -10.10 10.76
CA TRP A 134 -5.78 -10.17 9.37
C TRP A 134 -4.51 -9.37 9.12
N GLN A 135 -3.51 -10.03 8.49
CA GLN A 135 -2.22 -9.42 8.12
C GLN A 135 -1.85 -9.78 6.68
N PHE A 136 -1.03 -8.94 6.07
CA PHE A 136 -0.46 -9.22 4.75
C PHE A 136 0.63 -10.30 4.83
N LYS A 137 0.42 -11.41 4.15
CA LYS A 137 1.47 -12.34 3.76
C LYS A 137 2.24 -11.77 2.56
N SER A 138 1.50 -11.21 1.59
CA SER A 138 2.07 -10.40 0.52
C SER A 138 1.16 -9.21 0.21
N HIS A 139 1.76 -8.08 -0.14
CA HIS A 139 1.09 -6.87 -0.57
C HIS A 139 1.79 -6.37 -1.84
N THR A 140 1.13 -6.52 -2.98
CA THR A 140 1.73 -6.30 -4.30
C THR A 140 1.03 -5.17 -5.02
N LEU A 141 1.81 -4.21 -5.46
CA LEU A 141 1.41 -3.12 -6.33
C LEU A 141 2.08 -3.28 -7.69
N GLN A 142 1.28 -3.58 -8.72
CA GLN A 142 1.74 -3.65 -10.10
C GLN A 142 1.38 -2.36 -10.81
N PRO A 143 2.32 -1.45 -11.08
CA PRO A 143 2.06 -0.21 -11.79
C PRO A 143 1.47 -0.44 -13.18
N ILE A 144 0.36 0.25 -13.48
CA ILE A 144 -0.31 0.25 -14.78
C ILE A 144 -0.12 1.59 -15.48
N PHE A 145 -0.29 2.69 -14.73
CA PHE A 145 0.00 4.04 -15.21
C PHE A 145 0.94 4.74 -14.23
N MET A 146 1.95 5.40 -14.75
CA MET A 146 2.91 6.14 -13.93
C MET A 146 3.23 7.48 -14.58
N SER A 147 3.16 8.56 -13.81
CA SER A 147 3.55 9.89 -14.28
C SER A 147 5.08 10.06 -14.22
N HIS A 148 5.60 11.02 -14.98
CA HIS A 148 7.03 11.39 -14.92
C HIS A 148 7.46 11.94 -13.55
N GLU A 149 6.51 12.35 -12.71
CA GLU A 149 6.77 12.84 -11.35
C GLU A 149 6.75 11.72 -10.30
N ALA A 150 6.57 10.46 -10.71
CA ALA A 150 6.54 9.33 -9.78
C ALA A 150 7.90 9.18 -9.06
N PRO A 151 7.90 8.85 -7.75
CA PRO A 151 9.13 8.73 -7.01
C PRO A 151 10.05 7.66 -7.61
N PRO A 152 11.41 7.86 -7.56
CA PRO A 152 12.38 6.87 -8.04
C PRO A 152 12.27 5.51 -7.35
N SER A 153 11.68 5.47 -6.15
CA SER A 153 11.39 4.21 -5.41
C SER A 153 10.41 3.29 -6.11
N ILE A 154 9.74 3.78 -7.16
CA ILE A 154 8.81 3.01 -8.00
C ILE A 154 9.47 2.85 -9.39
N ALA A 155 10.75 2.58 -9.46
CA ALA A 155 11.43 2.36 -10.73
C ALA A 155 10.82 1.16 -11.45
N ILE A 156 10.11 1.45 -12.55
CA ILE A 156 9.66 0.42 -13.49
C ILE A 156 10.81 0.20 -14.47
N ASP A 157 11.19 -1.05 -14.66
CA ASP A 157 12.03 -1.40 -15.79
C ASP A 157 11.20 -1.25 -17.08
N THR A 158 11.39 -0.14 -17.78
CA THR A 158 10.70 0.15 -19.04
C THR A 158 11.27 -0.62 -20.24
N ARG A 159 12.20 -1.55 -19.98
CA ARG A 159 12.85 -2.39 -21.01
C ARG A 159 12.05 -3.67 -21.31
N ARG A 160 10.71 -3.55 -21.48
CA ARG A 160 9.89 -4.58 -22.10
C ARG A 160 9.20 -4.04 -23.33
#